data_1302d6a5f8e92129351db6bb971909c7
#
_entry.id   1302d6a5f8e92129351db6bb971909c7
#
_cell.length_a   1.000
_cell.length_b   1.000
_cell.length_c   1.000
_cell.angle_alpha   90.00
_cell.angle_beta   90.00
_cell.angle_gamma   90.00
#
_symmetry.space_group_name_H-M   'P 1'
#
loop_
_entity.id
_entity.type
_entity.pdbx_description
1 polymer ?
#
loop_
_entity_poly.entity_id
_entity_poly.type
_entity_poly.pdbx_seq_one_letter_code
_entity_poly.pdbx_strand_id
1 'polypeptide(L)'
;VTSFWCASAWLDAPTDGVRVTTAEGVITAVEVGPARPGDSRLGGLVLPGLADAHSHAFHRALRGRTNGGSGSFWTWRRQMYAVAARLDPDSYLALARATYAELALAGVTCVGEFSYLHHPAGGGRYADPNAMSEALVQAASDAGVRLTLLDTCYLTGGPDGAPLDDVQQRFSDGDADAWAARVAALPQRPGLRVGAAVHSVRAVPADQLATVAAAAQGRPLHVHLSEQPAENEAALAATGRTPTALLAEHGVLGPGTTAVHAVHLTDDDVGTLAATGTGVCACPSTEADLADGTGPFRRLADAGVPLCLGSDQHVRGDLLGEARALEEHQRLVSGERGRFTPAELVTALTAAGHRALGWPDAGRIAVGQRADLVAVRPDSVRTAGCAPAELPLVATAADVDTVVVGGRVVVQDGRHALGDVGALLTAAIGAVA
;
A
#
# COMPACT_ATOMS: atom_id res chain seq x y z
N VAL A 1 -7.67 19.97 21.79
CA VAL A 1 -8.96 19.39 21.34
C VAL A 1 -9.38 20.13 20.09
N THR A 2 -9.64 19.43 19.01
CA THR A 2 -10.15 19.97 17.74
C THR A 2 -11.46 19.27 17.40
N SER A 3 -12.39 19.98 16.78
CA SER A 3 -13.66 19.43 16.34
C SER A 3 -13.85 19.65 14.85
N PHE A 4 -14.23 18.59 14.17
CA PHE A 4 -14.62 18.61 12.76
C PHE A 4 -16.12 18.34 12.65
N TRP A 5 -16.84 19.15 11.88
CA TRP A 5 -18.22 18.86 11.51
C TRP A 5 -18.27 18.45 10.05
N CYS A 6 -18.73 17.22 9.81
CA CYS A 6 -18.85 16.61 8.50
C CYS A 6 -20.28 16.82 8.00
N ALA A 7 -20.45 17.34 6.78
CA ALA A 7 -21.77 17.45 6.16
C ALA A 7 -22.42 16.07 6.02
N SER A 8 -21.64 15.08 5.62
CA SER A 8 -21.95 13.65 5.69
C SER A 8 -20.69 12.88 6.03
N ALA A 9 -20.76 11.77 6.77
CA ALA A 9 -19.62 10.93 7.10
C ALA A 9 -19.96 9.45 6.91
N TRP A 10 -18.96 8.67 6.47
CA TRP A 10 -19.07 7.23 6.38
C TRP A 10 -18.79 6.62 7.77
N LEU A 11 -19.81 6.22 8.47
CA LEU A 11 -19.71 5.43 9.71
C LEU A 11 -19.71 3.93 9.34
N ASP A 12 -20.87 3.30 9.21
CA ASP A 12 -21.06 2.00 8.53
C ASP A 12 -21.79 2.23 7.19
N ALA A 13 -22.39 3.39 7.03
CA ALA A 13 -23.03 3.95 5.84
C ALA A 13 -22.95 5.49 5.91
N PRO A 14 -23.22 6.21 4.81
CA PRO A 14 -23.29 7.66 4.83
C PRO A 14 -24.31 8.15 5.86
N THR A 15 -23.87 9.02 6.76
CA THR A 15 -24.65 9.60 7.85
C THR A 15 -24.46 11.11 7.83
N ASP A 16 -25.56 11.87 7.75
CA ASP A 16 -25.53 13.32 7.65
C ASP A 16 -25.32 14.02 9.00
N GLY A 17 -24.58 15.13 8.98
CA GLY A 17 -24.39 15.99 10.13
C GLY A 17 -23.63 15.34 11.27
N VAL A 18 -22.43 14.82 11.00
CA VAL A 18 -21.60 14.14 12.00
C VAL A 18 -20.50 15.07 12.54
N ARG A 19 -20.47 15.22 13.85
CA ARG A 19 -19.40 15.94 14.55
C ARG A 19 -18.39 14.97 15.14
N VAL A 20 -17.12 15.13 14.78
CA VAL A 20 -15.99 14.33 15.25
C VAL A 20 -15.10 15.21 16.13
N THR A 21 -14.98 14.88 17.42
CA THR A 21 -14.08 15.56 18.36
C THR A 21 -12.81 14.76 18.53
N THR A 22 -11.67 15.43 18.50
CA THR A 22 -10.35 14.80 18.54
C THR A 22 -9.46 15.41 19.62
N ALA A 23 -8.63 14.59 20.25
CA ALA A 23 -7.57 15.02 21.14
C ALA A 23 -6.34 14.14 20.91
N GLU A 24 -5.17 14.74 20.85
CA GLU A 24 -3.88 14.04 20.68
C GLU A 24 -3.86 13.06 19.48
N GLY A 25 -4.55 13.42 18.40
CA GLY A 25 -4.61 12.61 17.18
C GLY A 25 -5.60 11.44 17.23
N VAL A 26 -6.42 11.33 18.29
CA VAL A 26 -7.41 10.27 18.48
C VAL A 26 -8.81 10.86 18.52
N ILE A 27 -9.79 10.16 17.99
CA ILE A 27 -11.22 10.51 18.05
C ILE A 27 -11.72 10.24 19.47
N THR A 28 -12.24 11.27 20.14
CA THR A 28 -12.75 11.20 21.53
C THR A 28 -14.27 11.20 21.59
N ALA A 29 -14.95 11.74 20.56
CA ALA A 29 -16.41 11.68 20.45
C ALA A 29 -16.84 11.70 18.98
N VAL A 30 -17.95 11.01 18.69
CA VAL A 30 -18.68 11.05 17.41
C VAL A 30 -20.15 11.30 17.73
N GLU A 31 -20.71 12.40 17.26
CA GLU A 31 -22.07 12.86 17.57
C GLU A 31 -22.80 13.22 16.27
N VAL A 32 -24.05 12.82 16.13
CA VAL A 32 -24.92 13.27 15.03
C VAL A 32 -25.65 14.54 15.49
N GLY A 33 -25.57 15.59 14.68
CA GLY A 33 -26.22 16.86 14.98
C GLY A 33 -25.66 18.03 14.16
N PRO A 34 -26.21 19.24 14.37
CA PRO A 34 -25.78 20.43 13.63
C PRO A 34 -24.35 20.86 14.02
N ALA A 35 -23.71 21.59 13.11
CA ALA A 35 -22.43 22.24 13.39
C ALA A 35 -22.55 23.21 14.57
N ARG A 36 -21.49 23.26 15.37
CA ARG A 36 -21.36 24.20 16.51
C ARG A 36 -20.34 25.31 16.19
N PRO A 37 -20.42 26.46 16.84
CA PRO A 37 -19.38 27.48 16.71
C PRO A 37 -17.99 26.90 17.08
N GLY A 38 -17.01 27.17 16.22
CA GLY A 38 -15.63 26.65 16.42
C GLY A 38 -15.35 25.30 15.76
N ASP A 39 -16.33 24.61 15.19
CA ASP A 39 -16.08 23.41 14.41
C ASP A 39 -15.41 23.74 13.07
N SER A 40 -14.35 23.01 12.70
CA SER A 40 -13.82 22.97 11.35
C SER A 40 -14.80 22.21 10.45
N ARG A 41 -15.29 22.85 9.39
CA ARG A 41 -16.31 22.23 8.51
C ARG A 41 -15.63 21.43 7.40
N LEU A 42 -16.02 20.16 7.27
CA LEU A 42 -15.67 19.28 6.17
C LEU A 42 -16.88 19.10 5.27
N GLY A 43 -16.76 19.54 4.02
CA GLY A 43 -17.82 19.40 3.01
C GLY A 43 -17.88 17.98 2.44
N GLY A 44 -18.99 17.68 1.73
CA GLY A 44 -19.17 16.43 1.03
C GLY A 44 -19.30 15.21 1.93
N LEU A 45 -18.86 14.06 1.41
CA LEU A 45 -18.80 12.80 2.17
C LEU A 45 -17.40 12.65 2.79
N VAL A 46 -17.36 12.54 4.10
CA VAL A 46 -16.10 12.27 4.81
C VAL A 46 -15.94 10.79 5.03
N LEU A 47 -14.90 10.22 4.43
CA LEU A 47 -14.47 8.83 4.61
C LEU A 47 -13.45 8.76 5.77
N PRO A 48 -13.25 7.59 6.41
CA PRO A 48 -12.04 7.34 7.18
C PRO A 48 -10.81 7.52 6.28
N GLY A 49 -9.65 7.83 6.85
CA GLY A 49 -8.40 7.92 6.11
C GLY A 49 -8.11 6.66 5.31
N LEU A 50 -7.69 6.82 4.06
CA LEU A 50 -7.34 5.69 3.19
C LEU A 50 -5.97 5.12 3.58
N ALA A 51 -5.79 3.81 3.41
CA ALA A 51 -4.53 3.12 3.61
C ALA A 51 -4.05 2.51 2.29
N ASP A 52 -2.92 2.96 1.80
CA ASP A 52 -2.20 2.34 0.70
C ASP A 52 -1.39 1.17 1.26
N ALA A 53 -1.93 -0.06 1.14
CA ALA A 53 -1.37 -1.22 1.82
C ALA A 53 -0.11 -1.79 1.14
N HIS A 54 0.20 -1.35 -0.07
CA HIS A 54 1.39 -1.76 -0.82
C HIS A 54 1.84 -0.68 -1.79
N SER A 55 3.08 -0.24 -1.65
CA SER A 55 3.68 0.86 -2.40
C SER A 55 5.17 0.61 -2.61
N HIS A 56 5.67 1.00 -3.77
CA HIS A 56 7.08 1.16 -4.08
C HIS A 56 7.30 2.60 -4.55
N ALA A 57 7.61 3.52 -3.65
CA ALA A 57 7.65 4.95 -3.95
C ALA A 57 8.52 5.31 -5.17
N PHE A 58 9.64 4.59 -5.39
CA PHE A 58 10.51 4.88 -6.52
C PHE A 58 9.95 4.45 -7.87
N HIS A 59 8.99 3.52 -7.93
CA HIS A 59 8.31 3.15 -9.16
C HIS A 59 7.49 4.32 -9.75
N ARG A 60 7.15 5.32 -8.93
CA ARG A 60 6.51 6.56 -9.42
C ARG A 60 7.30 7.21 -10.57
N ALA A 61 8.62 7.05 -10.60
CA ALA A 61 9.47 7.54 -11.68
C ALA A 61 9.24 6.83 -13.03
N LEU A 62 8.56 5.69 -13.04
CA LEU A 62 8.28 4.88 -14.23
C LEU A 62 6.95 5.24 -14.91
N ARG A 63 6.03 5.93 -14.21
CA ARG A 63 4.69 6.25 -14.73
C ARG A 63 4.77 6.99 -16.06
N GLY A 64 4.09 6.44 -17.10
CA GLY A 64 4.07 6.99 -18.45
C GLY A 64 5.38 6.87 -19.22
N ARG A 65 6.32 6.03 -18.78
CA ARG A 65 7.63 5.82 -19.41
C ARG A 65 7.86 4.37 -19.84
N THR A 66 7.05 3.42 -19.38
CA THR A 66 7.23 1.98 -19.60
C THR A 66 6.31 1.41 -20.66
N ASN A 67 5.30 2.14 -21.12
CA ASN A 67 4.21 1.66 -21.99
C ASN A 67 4.52 1.76 -23.51
N GLY A 68 5.77 2.02 -23.90
CA GLY A 68 6.17 2.15 -25.30
C GLY A 68 6.47 0.80 -25.95
N GLY A 69 5.65 0.37 -26.94
CA GLY A 69 5.87 -0.83 -27.72
C GLY A 69 5.23 -2.10 -27.13
N SER A 70 5.56 -3.27 -27.70
CA SER A 70 5.19 -4.58 -27.14
C SER A 70 6.06 -4.88 -25.91
N GLY A 71 5.66 -4.38 -24.74
CA GLY A 71 6.34 -4.60 -23.48
C GLY A 71 5.90 -5.91 -22.80
N SER A 72 6.73 -6.40 -21.90
CA SER A 72 6.42 -7.48 -20.98
C SER A 72 6.89 -7.07 -19.59
N PHE A 73 6.49 -7.80 -18.56
CA PHE A 73 7.05 -7.67 -17.20
C PHE A 73 8.59 -7.51 -17.21
N TRP A 74 9.30 -8.24 -18.07
CA TRP A 74 10.77 -8.18 -18.15
C TRP A 74 11.30 -6.88 -18.76
N THR A 75 10.57 -6.24 -19.67
CA THR A 75 10.97 -4.94 -20.22
C THR A 75 10.76 -3.84 -19.20
N TRP A 76 9.65 -3.89 -18.45
CA TRP A 76 9.36 -3.01 -17.34
C TRP A 76 10.44 -3.16 -16.23
N ARG A 77 10.76 -4.39 -15.84
CA ARG A 77 11.79 -4.68 -14.81
C ARG A 77 13.15 -4.07 -15.15
N ARG A 78 13.59 -4.11 -16.42
CA ARG A 78 14.84 -3.47 -16.84
C ARG A 78 14.82 -1.96 -16.62
N GLN A 79 13.70 -1.27 -16.90
CA GLN A 79 13.57 0.16 -16.68
C GLN A 79 13.52 0.49 -15.19
N MET A 80 12.84 -0.32 -14.39
CA MET A 80 12.82 -0.21 -12.94
C MET A 80 14.24 -0.34 -12.36
N TYR A 81 15.03 -1.30 -12.82
CA TYR A 81 16.42 -1.44 -12.40
C TYR A 81 17.28 -0.23 -12.81
N ALA A 82 17.04 0.38 -13.96
CA ALA A 82 17.76 1.58 -14.37
C ALA A 82 17.51 2.77 -13.43
N VAL A 83 16.27 2.93 -12.94
CA VAL A 83 15.93 3.92 -11.90
C VAL A 83 16.58 3.54 -10.57
N ALA A 84 16.39 2.28 -10.13
CA ALA A 84 16.97 1.78 -8.89
C ALA A 84 18.48 1.98 -8.82
N ALA A 85 19.21 1.76 -9.93
CA ALA A 85 20.66 1.94 -9.99
C ALA A 85 21.15 3.36 -9.70
N ARG A 86 20.31 4.39 -9.90
CA ARG A 86 20.66 5.82 -9.77
C ARG A 86 20.30 6.42 -8.42
N LEU A 87 19.45 5.72 -7.64
CA LEU A 87 18.98 6.25 -6.36
C LEU A 87 20.08 6.17 -5.29
N ASP A 88 20.19 7.22 -4.52
CA ASP A 88 20.89 7.33 -3.25
C ASP A 88 19.93 7.85 -2.17
N PRO A 89 20.32 7.96 -0.89
CA PRO A 89 19.42 8.40 0.16
C PRO A 89 18.78 9.77 -0.11
N ASP A 90 19.51 10.72 -0.67
CA ASP A 90 19.01 12.09 -0.91
C ASP A 90 17.97 12.11 -2.05
N SER A 91 18.28 11.48 -3.17
CA SER A 91 17.39 11.37 -4.32
C SER A 91 16.17 10.51 -4.01
N TYR A 92 16.33 9.45 -3.18
CA TYR A 92 15.23 8.63 -2.71
C TYR A 92 14.29 9.41 -1.79
N LEU A 93 14.85 10.19 -0.83
CA LEU A 93 14.08 11.12 0.01
C LEU A 93 13.25 12.09 -0.85
N ALA A 94 13.86 12.73 -1.85
CA ALA A 94 13.17 13.70 -2.69
C ALA A 94 12.02 13.06 -3.47
N LEU A 95 12.26 11.89 -4.09
CA LEU A 95 11.26 11.18 -4.87
C LEU A 95 10.12 10.63 -3.98
N ALA A 96 10.45 9.94 -2.89
CA ALA A 96 9.46 9.36 -1.99
C ALA A 96 8.60 10.46 -1.31
N ARG A 97 9.20 11.59 -0.91
CA ARG A 97 8.47 12.74 -0.34
C ARG A 97 7.42 13.28 -1.30
N ALA A 98 7.78 13.45 -2.57
CA ALA A 98 6.85 13.92 -3.58
C ALA A 98 5.76 12.88 -3.89
N THR A 99 6.11 11.59 -3.90
CA THR A 99 5.18 10.47 -4.11
C THR A 99 4.18 10.35 -2.96
N TYR A 100 4.63 10.41 -1.71
CA TYR A 100 3.74 10.36 -0.55
C TYR A 100 2.86 11.60 -0.44
N ALA A 101 3.34 12.76 -0.87
CA ALA A 101 2.51 13.96 -0.98
C ALA A 101 1.43 13.81 -2.07
N GLU A 102 1.72 13.16 -3.21
CA GLU A 102 0.72 12.79 -4.22
C GLU A 102 -0.33 11.84 -3.64
N LEU A 103 0.09 10.82 -2.89
CA LEU A 103 -0.82 9.90 -2.21
C LEU A 103 -1.69 10.61 -1.16
N ALA A 104 -1.13 11.55 -0.40
CA ALA A 104 -1.90 12.36 0.54
C ALA A 104 -2.97 13.20 -0.18
N LEU A 105 -2.67 13.79 -1.35
CA LEU A 105 -3.66 14.47 -2.19
C LEU A 105 -4.78 13.53 -2.65
N ALA A 106 -4.50 12.24 -2.76
CA ALA A 106 -5.47 11.20 -3.11
C ALA A 106 -6.24 10.63 -1.90
N GLY A 107 -6.04 11.18 -0.68
CA GLY A 107 -6.74 10.75 0.52
C GLY A 107 -5.99 9.70 1.36
N VAL A 108 -4.78 9.32 0.99
CA VAL A 108 -3.99 8.35 1.76
C VAL A 108 -3.45 8.99 3.03
N THR A 109 -3.64 8.30 4.15
CA THR A 109 -3.19 8.73 5.48
C THR A 109 -2.12 7.81 6.06
N CYS A 110 -1.97 6.61 5.48
CA CYS A 110 -0.98 5.61 5.86
C CYS A 110 -0.50 4.86 4.63
N VAL A 111 0.82 4.68 4.51
CA VAL A 111 1.46 3.97 3.40
C VAL A 111 2.21 2.75 3.91
N GLY A 112 2.02 1.61 3.25
CA GLY A 112 2.84 0.41 3.40
C GLY A 112 3.91 0.39 2.31
N GLU A 113 5.09 0.88 2.63
CA GLU A 113 6.20 0.93 1.68
C GLU A 113 6.98 -0.36 1.69
N PHE A 114 6.89 -1.13 0.61
CA PHE A 114 7.60 -2.38 0.41
C PHE A 114 9.02 -2.07 -0.10
N SER A 115 9.95 -1.89 0.85
CA SER A 115 11.28 -1.36 0.62
C SER A 115 12.32 -2.46 0.48
N TYR A 116 12.91 -2.60 -0.70
CA TYR A 116 14.00 -3.55 -0.97
C TYR A 116 15.29 -2.90 -1.49
N LEU A 117 15.35 -1.57 -1.56
CA LEU A 117 16.54 -0.84 -1.96
C LEU A 117 17.32 -0.39 -0.70
N HIS A 118 18.33 -1.16 -0.29
CA HIS A 118 19.03 -0.98 0.99
C HIS A 118 20.43 -0.36 0.85
N HIS A 119 21.16 -0.74 -0.21
CA HIS A 119 22.61 -0.53 -0.30
C HIS A 119 22.98 0.37 -1.48
N PRO A 120 24.21 0.99 -1.48
CA PRO A 120 24.70 1.76 -2.59
C PRO A 120 24.91 0.89 -3.85
N ALA A 121 25.05 1.54 -4.99
CA ALA A 121 25.40 0.86 -6.23
C ALA A 121 26.70 0.06 -6.08
N GLY A 122 26.74 -1.14 -6.67
CA GLY A 122 27.88 -2.07 -6.53
C GLY A 122 27.89 -2.90 -5.25
N GLY A 123 26.80 -2.94 -4.45
CA GLY A 123 26.65 -3.84 -3.31
C GLY A 123 27.49 -3.49 -2.07
N GLY A 124 28.02 -2.25 -2.00
CA GLY A 124 28.71 -1.76 -0.80
C GLY A 124 27.77 -1.55 0.38
N ARG A 125 28.24 -0.89 1.44
CA ARG A 125 27.43 -0.54 2.62
C ARG A 125 27.52 0.97 2.86
N TYR A 126 26.41 1.61 3.19
CA TYR A 126 26.41 2.96 3.74
C TYR A 126 27.03 2.95 5.15
N ALA A 127 27.53 4.11 5.61
CA ALA A 127 27.99 4.26 6.99
C ALA A 127 26.85 4.01 8.00
N ASP A 128 25.62 4.47 7.69
CA ASP A 128 24.40 4.02 8.30
C ASP A 128 23.78 2.94 7.42
N PRO A 129 23.69 1.68 7.86
CA PRO A 129 23.14 0.58 7.05
C PRO A 129 21.65 0.77 6.72
N ASN A 130 20.95 1.67 7.42
CA ASN A 130 19.53 1.99 7.20
C ASN A 130 19.31 3.33 6.48
N ALA A 131 20.34 3.94 5.88
CA ALA A 131 20.23 5.27 5.26
C ALA A 131 19.10 5.38 4.22
N MET A 132 18.86 4.33 3.41
CA MET A 132 17.75 4.31 2.44
C MET A 132 16.38 4.24 3.14
N SER A 133 16.27 3.44 4.19
CA SER A 133 15.06 3.32 5.02
C SER A 133 14.75 4.63 5.76
N GLU A 134 15.78 5.30 6.31
CA GLU A 134 15.65 6.59 6.98
C GLU A 134 15.17 7.70 6.00
N ALA A 135 15.60 7.64 4.74
CA ALA A 135 15.11 8.54 3.69
C ALA A 135 13.58 8.40 3.48
N LEU A 136 13.06 7.17 3.45
CA LEU A 136 11.63 6.91 3.35
C LEU A 136 10.85 7.37 4.60
N VAL A 137 11.41 7.13 5.79
CA VAL A 137 10.81 7.58 7.06
C VAL A 137 10.71 9.10 7.10
N GLN A 138 11.77 9.81 6.71
CA GLN A 138 11.77 11.27 6.63
C GLN A 138 10.78 11.76 5.56
N ALA A 139 10.73 11.12 4.39
CA ALA A 139 9.79 11.45 3.31
C ALA A 139 8.33 11.37 3.78
N ALA A 140 7.95 10.32 4.49
CA ALA A 140 6.59 10.16 5.02
C ALA A 140 6.26 11.20 6.09
N SER A 141 7.22 11.51 6.95
CA SER A 141 7.09 12.58 7.97
C SER A 141 6.86 13.95 7.32
N ASP A 142 7.63 14.27 6.28
CA ASP A 142 7.51 15.54 5.55
C ASP A 142 6.17 15.64 4.81
N ALA A 143 5.72 14.54 4.20
CA ALA A 143 4.42 14.46 3.54
C ALA A 143 3.25 14.42 4.53
N GLY A 144 3.49 14.21 5.82
CA GLY A 144 2.47 14.19 6.86
C GLY A 144 1.61 12.94 6.91
N VAL A 145 2.06 11.83 6.31
CA VAL A 145 1.41 10.53 6.34
C VAL A 145 2.11 9.58 7.32
N ARG A 146 1.40 8.56 7.80
CA ARG A 146 2.04 7.46 8.54
C ARG A 146 2.69 6.48 7.58
N LEU A 147 3.73 5.81 8.06
CA LEU A 147 4.48 4.82 7.32
C LEU A 147 4.48 3.48 8.07
N THR A 148 4.19 2.40 7.35
CA THR A 148 4.66 1.08 7.70
C THR A 148 5.77 0.73 6.73
N LEU A 149 7.00 0.76 7.21
CA LEU A 149 8.17 0.38 6.44
C LEU A 149 8.26 -1.15 6.43
N LEU A 150 7.86 -1.75 5.32
CA LEU A 150 7.94 -3.19 5.07
C LEU A 150 9.34 -3.48 4.52
N ASP A 151 10.31 -3.55 5.42
CA ASP A 151 11.70 -3.79 5.06
C ASP A 151 11.86 -5.22 4.52
N THR A 152 12.40 -5.35 3.32
CA THR A 152 12.23 -6.54 2.50
C THR A 152 13.50 -7.38 2.42
N CYS A 153 13.40 -8.65 2.76
CA CYS A 153 14.45 -9.64 2.55
C CYS A 153 14.49 -10.05 1.06
N TYR A 154 15.68 -9.92 0.44
CA TYR A 154 15.95 -10.28 -0.96
C TYR A 154 17.33 -10.91 -1.06
N LEU A 155 17.47 -12.18 -1.45
CA LEU A 155 18.72 -12.92 -1.31
C LEU A 155 19.24 -13.57 -2.60
N THR A 156 18.35 -13.89 -3.57
CA THR A 156 18.73 -14.61 -4.81
C THR A 156 18.11 -14.00 -6.05
N GLY A 157 18.72 -14.25 -7.20
CA GLY A 157 18.25 -13.78 -8.52
C GLY A 157 17.08 -14.59 -9.10
N GLY A 158 16.80 -15.77 -8.55
CA GLY A 158 15.74 -16.67 -8.99
C GLY A 158 15.51 -17.82 -8.01
N PRO A 159 14.39 -18.58 -8.17
CA PRO A 159 14.01 -19.67 -7.26
C PRO A 159 14.97 -20.87 -7.30
N ASP A 160 15.83 -20.95 -8.31
CA ASP A 160 16.90 -21.91 -8.48
C ASP A 160 18.19 -21.52 -7.72
N GLY A 161 18.16 -20.42 -6.94
CA GLY A 161 19.34 -19.89 -6.24
C GLY A 161 20.31 -19.16 -7.17
N ALA A 162 19.86 -18.67 -8.33
CA ALA A 162 20.68 -17.88 -9.24
C ALA A 162 21.36 -16.71 -8.52
N PRO A 163 22.63 -16.37 -8.87
CA PRO A 163 23.33 -15.26 -8.27
C PRO A 163 22.62 -13.93 -8.58
N LEU A 164 22.75 -12.97 -7.67
CA LEU A 164 22.26 -11.61 -7.84
C LEU A 164 23.04 -10.89 -8.94
N ASP A 165 22.33 -10.13 -9.79
CA ASP A 165 22.95 -9.19 -10.71
C ASP A 165 23.44 -7.91 -9.99
N ASP A 166 24.14 -7.02 -10.70
CA ASP A 166 24.75 -5.82 -10.13
C ASP A 166 23.75 -4.91 -9.41
N VAL A 167 22.50 -4.80 -9.94
CA VAL A 167 21.45 -3.98 -9.32
C VAL A 167 20.83 -4.71 -8.13
N GLN A 168 20.60 -6.01 -8.25
CA GLN A 168 20.03 -6.83 -7.18
C GLN A 168 20.94 -6.90 -5.94
N GLN A 169 22.27 -6.75 -6.08
CA GLN A 169 23.18 -6.66 -4.94
C GLN A 169 22.84 -5.50 -3.99
N ARG A 170 22.16 -4.45 -4.49
CA ARG A 170 21.66 -3.34 -3.67
C ARG A 170 20.52 -3.75 -2.74
N PHE A 171 19.86 -4.86 -3.05
CA PHE A 171 18.66 -5.33 -2.33
C PHE A 171 19.01 -6.33 -1.22
N SER A 172 20.24 -6.87 -1.23
CA SER A 172 20.59 -8.02 -0.41
C SER A 172 21.53 -7.69 0.74
N ASP A 173 21.19 -8.17 1.92
CA ASP A 173 22.09 -8.19 3.08
C ASP A 173 23.03 -9.42 3.10
N GLY A 174 22.84 -10.37 2.18
CA GLY A 174 23.60 -11.60 2.05
C GLY A 174 22.83 -12.83 2.54
N ASP A 175 22.24 -12.76 3.72
CA ASP A 175 21.37 -13.80 4.27
C ASP A 175 20.25 -13.20 5.14
N ALA A 176 19.30 -14.03 5.59
CA ALA A 176 18.15 -13.58 6.37
C ALA A 176 18.53 -13.12 7.79
N ASP A 177 19.61 -13.65 8.38
CA ASP A 177 20.08 -13.24 9.72
C ASP A 177 20.69 -11.83 9.66
N ALA A 178 21.52 -11.54 8.64
CA ALA A 178 22.07 -10.21 8.42
C ALA A 178 20.99 -9.17 8.13
N TRP A 179 19.98 -9.53 7.29
CA TRP A 179 18.80 -8.72 7.06
C TRP A 179 18.05 -8.43 8.37
N ALA A 180 17.75 -9.46 9.17
CA ALA A 180 17.05 -9.33 10.44
C ALA A 180 17.80 -8.44 11.44
N ALA A 181 19.13 -8.56 11.51
CA ALA A 181 19.97 -7.71 12.35
C ALA A 181 19.91 -6.24 11.95
N ARG A 182 19.94 -5.94 10.64
CA ARG A 182 19.80 -4.56 10.12
C ARG A 182 18.42 -3.98 10.43
N VAL A 183 17.34 -4.73 10.20
CA VAL A 183 15.97 -4.32 10.50
C VAL A 183 15.75 -4.09 11.99
N ALA A 184 16.35 -4.91 12.84
CA ALA A 184 16.26 -4.76 14.30
C ALA A 184 16.88 -3.46 14.82
N ALA A 185 17.83 -2.87 14.07
CA ALA A 185 18.46 -1.59 14.41
C ALA A 185 17.60 -0.36 14.05
N LEU A 186 16.51 -0.51 13.29
CA LEU A 186 15.61 0.58 12.94
C LEU A 186 14.86 1.09 14.19
N PRO A 187 14.93 2.40 14.51
CA PRO A 187 14.30 2.94 15.70
C PRO A 187 12.78 3.03 15.53
N GLN A 188 12.05 2.74 16.62
CA GLN A 188 10.61 3.02 16.69
C GLN A 188 10.39 4.53 16.84
N ARG A 189 9.43 5.09 16.07
CA ARG A 189 9.09 6.52 16.09
C ARG A 189 7.58 6.72 16.00
N PRO A 190 7.04 7.83 16.54
CA PRO A 190 5.65 8.20 16.26
C PRO A 190 5.40 8.29 14.75
N GLY A 191 4.29 7.71 14.29
CA GLY A 191 3.94 7.69 12.86
C GLY A 191 4.67 6.63 12.03
N LEU A 192 5.62 5.89 12.59
CA LEU A 192 6.35 4.79 11.96
C LEU A 192 6.01 3.45 12.62
N ARG A 193 5.75 2.44 11.79
CA ARG A 193 5.86 1.03 12.14
C ARG A 193 6.91 0.38 11.26
N VAL A 194 7.77 -0.44 11.87
CA VAL A 194 8.71 -1.28 11.13
C VAL A 194 8.07 -2.65 10.98
N GLY A 195 7.72 -2.99 9.76
CA GLY A 195 7.28 -4.31 9.33
C GLY A 195 8.42 -5.08 8.67
N ALA A 196 8.08 -6.20 8.11
CA ALA A 196 8.97 -7.10 7.38
C ALA A 196 8.34 -7.49 6.04
N ALA A 197 9.16 -7.89 5.08
CA ALA A 197 8.65 -8.54 3.89
C ALA A 197 9.59 -9.64 3.39
N VAL A 198 8.99 -10.73 2.92
CA VAL A 198 9.61 -11.66 1.99
C VAL A 198 9.40 -11.09 0.61
N HIS A 199 10.45 -10.77 -0.17
CA HIS A 199 10.22 -10.23 -1.52
C HIS A 199 9.27 -11.14 -2.32
N SER A 200 9.61 -12.40 -2.43
CA SER A 200 8.80 -13.47 -3.03
C SER A 200 9.56 -14.80 -2.87
N VAL A 201 8.94 -15.91 -3.21
CA VAL A 201 9.62 -17.23 -3.28
C VAL A 201 10.70 -17.29 -4.39
N ARG A 202 10.72 -16.31 -5.28
CA ARG A 202 11.76 -16.15 -6.32
C ARG A 202 13.07 -15.60 -5.76
N ALA A 203 12.99 -14.80 -4.68
CA ALA A 203 14.11 -14.00 -4.19
C ALA A 203 14.56 -14.38 -2.78
N VAL A 204 13.80 -15.21 -2.07
CA VAL A 204 14.17 -15.73 -0.74
C VAL A 204 14.14 -17.25 -0.80
N PRO A 205 15.29 -17.91 -0.63
CA PRO A 205 15.39 -19.37 -0.60
C PRO A 205 14.52 -20.00 0.50
N ALA A 206 14.01 -21.20 0.25
CA ALA A 206 13.08 -21.88 1.15
C ALA A 206 13.65 -22.05 2.58
N ASP A 207 14.93 -22.37 2.70
CA ASP A 207 15.63 -22.53 3.98
C ASP A 207 15.81 -21.23 4.77
N GLN A 208 15.61 -20.07 4.14
CA GLN A 208 15.71 -18.75 4.77
C GLN A 208 14.34 -18.19 5.19
N LEU A 209 13.23 -18.72 4.66
CA LEU A 209 11.86 -18.21 4.89
C LEU A 209 11.47 -18.23 6.37
N ALA A 210 11.81 -19.31 7.09
CA ALA A 210 11.50 -19.44 8.51
C ALA A 210 12.24 -18.39 9.38
N THR A 211 13.45 -18.01 9.01
CA THR A 211 14.20 -16.92 9.67
C THR A 211 13.52 -15.59 9.49
N VAL A 212 13.06 -15.28 8.26
CA VAL A 212 12.30 -14.04 7.99
C VAL A 212 10.99 -14.02 8.77
N ALA A 213 10.23 -15.11 8.78
CA ALA A 213 8.99 -15.24 9.52
C ALA A 213 9.19 -15.03 11.05
N ALA A 214 10.26 -15.61 11.60
CA ALA A 214 10.62 -15.45 13.02
C ALA A 214 10.99 -13.99 13.35
N ALA A 215 11.78 -13.33 12.50
CA ALA A 215 12.15 -11.91 12.67
C ALA A 215 10.96 -10.96 12.54
N ALA A 216 9.93 -11.36 11.79
CA ALA A 216 8.68 -10.60 11.61
C ALA A 216 7.69 -10.78 12.77
N GLN A 217 7.94 -11.65 13.74
CA GLN A 217 6.97 -11.98 14.79
C GLN A 217 6.49 -10.71 15.53
N GLY A 218 5.15 -10.52 15.57
CA GLY A 218 4.53 -9.34 16.17
C GLY A 218 4.55 -8.06 15.32
N ARG A 219 4.99 -8.16 14.06
CA ARG A 219 5.02 -7.08 13.06
C ARG A 219 4.19 -7.46 11.84
N PRO A 220 3.73 -6.49 11.03
CA PRO A 220 3.20 -6.79 9.70
C PRO A 220 4.26 -7.52 8.85
N LEU A 221 3.84 -8.57 8.15
CA LEU A 221 4.66 -9.31 7.20
C LEU A 221 3.98 -9.32 5.84
N HIS A 222 4.64 -8.82 4.81
CA HIS A 222 4.10 -8.83 3.46
C HIS A 222 4.94 -9.73 2.54
N VAL A 223 4.32 -10.21 1.45
CA VAL A 223 5.01 -11.05 0.46
C VAL A 223 4.32 -10.92 -0.91
N HIS A 224 5.08 -10.70 -2.00
CA HIS A 224 4.54 -10.87 -3.35
C HIS A 224 4.25 -12.35 -3.59
N LEU A 225 3.03 -12.66 -4.00
CA LEU A 225 2.56 -14.03 -4.14
C LEU A 225 1.87 -14.25 -5.47
N SER A 226 2.39 -15.21 -6.24
CA SER A 226 1.72 -15.71 -7.45
C SER A 226 1.23 -14.60 -8.39
N GLU A 227 2.09 -13.58 -8.57
CA GLU A 227 1.83 -12.41 -9.43
C GLU A 227 1.81 -12.82 -10.91
N GLN A 228 2.79 -13.62 -11.33
CA GLN A 228 2.98 -14.08 -12.71
C GLN A 228 2.88 -15.60 -12.80
N PRO A 229 2.32 -16.18 -13.88
CA PRO A 229 2.31 -17.63 -14.10
C PRO A 229 3.71 -18.26 -14.00
N ALA A 230 4.73 -17.56 -14.53
CA ALA A 230 6.12 -18.01 -14.52
C ALA A 230 6.68 -18.18 -13.09
N GLU A 231 6.19 -17.42 -12.10
CA GLU A 231 6.55 -17.62 -10.70
C GLU A 231 6.08 -18.98 -10.18
N ASN A 232 4.81 -19.30 -10.44
CA ASN A 232 4.21 -20.56 -10.03
C ASN A 232 4.89 -21.76 -10.71
N GLU A 233 5.16 -21.66 -12.01
CA GLU A 233 5.86 -22.68 -12.77
C GLU A 233 7.26 -22.92 -12.24
N ALA A 234 8.01 -21.87 -11.97
CA ALA A 234 9.37 -21.95 -11.44
C ALA A 234 9.40 -22.52 -10.01
N ALA A 235 8.48 -22.09 -9.14
CA ALA A 235 8.36 -22.62 -7.77
C ALA A 235 8.01 -24.11 -7.78
N LEU A 236 7.06 -24.51 -8.63
CA LEU A 236 6.66 -25.91 -8.79
C LEU A 236 7.80 -26.79 -9.30
N ALA A 237 8.55 -26.29 -10.30
CA ALA A 237 9.70 -27.01 -10.87
C ALA A 237 10.84 -27.16 -9.86
N ALA A 238 11.11 -26.14 -9.05
CA ALA A 238 12.20 -26.13 -8.09
C ALA A 238 11.89 -26.90 -6.79
N THR A 239 10.61 -26.84 -6.32
CA THR A 239 10.25 -27.30 -4.97
C THR A 239 9.15 -28.37 -4.95
N GLY A 240 8.41 -28.55 -6.04
CA GLY A 240 7.20 -29.38 -6.10
C GLY A 240 6.02 -28.77 -5.32
N ARG A 241 6.07 -27.47 -5.00
CA ARG A 241 5.05 -26.73 -4.24
C ARG A 241 4.58 -25.52 -5.01
N THR A 242 3.31 -25.09 -4.81
CA THR A 242 2.88 -23.74 -5.18
C THR A 242 3.58 -22.72 -4.27
N PRO A 243 3.72 -21.44 -4.68
CA PRO A 243 4.24 -20.38 -3.81
C PRO A 243 3.52 -20.32 -2.46
N THR A 244 2.19 -20.42 -2.46
CA THR A 244 1.36 -20.42 -1.25
C THR A 244 1.70 -21.59 -0.33
N ALA A 245 1.76 -22.81 -0.88
CA ALA A 245 2.08 -24.01 -0.09
C ALA A 245 3.49 -23.94 0.51
N LEU A 246 4.47 -23.43 -0.25
CA LEU A 246 5.84 -23.24 0.21
C LEU A 246 5.90 -22.25 1.39
N LEU A 247 5.24 -21.10 1.27
CA LEU A 247 5.18 -20.11 2.34
C LEU A 247 4.48 -20.64 3.60
N ALA A 248 3.41 -21.42 3.43
CA ALA A 248 2.70 -22.07 4.54
C ALA A 248 3.60 -23.07 5.28
N GLU A 249 4.32 -23.93 4.55
CA GLU A 249 5.24 -24.94 5.09
C GLU A 249 6.35 -24.32 5.96
N HIS A 250 6.81 -23.11 5.60
CA HIS A 250 7.85 -22.37 6.33
C HIS A 250 7.32 -21.34 7.34
N GLY A 251 6.01 -21.35 7.64
CA GLY A 251 5.41 -20.51 8.69
C GLY A 251 5.36 -19.02 8.36
N VAL A 252 5.43 -18.65 7.08
CA VAL A 252 5.31 -17.25 6.63
C VAL A 252 3.86 -16.77 6.66
N LEU A 253 2.89 -17.67 6.37
CA LEU A 253 1.46 -17.32 6.34
C LEU A 253 0.85 -17.28 7.74
N GLY A 254 -0.02 -16.31 7.98
CA GLY A 254 -0.72 -16.14 9.26
C GLY A 254 -1.52 -14.84 9.32
N PRO A 255 -2.22 -14.55 10.45
CA PRO A 255 -3.08 -13.37 10.58
C PRO A 255 -2.35 -12.01 10.49
N GLY A 256 -1.02 -12.00 10.68
CA GLY A 256 -0.15 -10.83 10.52
C GLY A 256 0.44 -10.71 9.12
N THR A 257 0.17 -11.66 8.22
CA THR A 257 0.72 -11.70 6.87
C THR A 257 -0.29 -11.19 5.85
N THR A 258 0.23 -10.44 4.87
CA THR A 258 -0.54 -9.98 3.70
C THR A 258 0.18 -10.44 2.44
N ALA A 259 -0.51 -11.27 1.65
CA ALA A 259 -0.06 -11.68 0.32
C ALA A 259 -0.44 -10.60 -0.70
N VAL A 260 0.54 -10.09 -1.45
CA VAL A 260 0.32 -9.06 -2.47
C VAL A 260 0.07 -9.73 -3.81
N HIS A 261 -0.85 -9.20 -4.57
CA HIS A 261 -1.38 -9.66 -5.86
C HIS A 261 -2.24 -10.92 -5.72
N ALA A 262 -1.66 -12.08 -5.44
CA ALA A 262 -2.38 -13.34 -5.32
C ALA A 262 -3.27 -13.63 -6.55
N VAL A 263 -2.73 -13.41 -7.76
CA VAL A 263 -3.47 -13.49 -9.04
C VAL A 263 -3.67 -14.93 -9.47
N HIS A 264 -2.60 -15.74 -9.44
CA HIS A 264 -2.60 -17.10 -9.99
C HIS A 264 -2.68 -18.17 -8.89
N LEU A 265 -3.83 -18.24 -8.21
CA LEU A 265 -4.07 -19.17 -7.11
C LEU A 265 -4.87 -20.40 -7.56
N THR A 266 -4.52 -21.56 -7.02
CA THR A 266 -5.34 -22.77 -7.05
C THR A 266 -6.45 -22.70 -6.01
N ASP A 267 -7.39 -23.66 -6.04
CA ASP A 267 -8.44 -23.77 -5.01
C ASP A 267 -7.85 -24.08 -3.62
N ASP A 268 -6.82 -24.91 -3.59
CA ASP A 268 -6.09 -25.26 -2.36
C ASP A 268 -5.34 -24.05 -1.78
N ASP A 269 -4.78 -23.19 -2.65
CA ASP A 269 -4.12 -21.95 -2.23
C ASP A 269 -5.11 -20.99 -1.58
N VAL A 270 -6.30 -20.80 -2.15
CA VAL A 270 -7.37 -19.99 -1.55
C VAL A 270 -7.78 -20.56 -0.19
N GLY A 271 -7.95 -21.89 -0.10
CA GLY A 271 -8.24 -22.57 1.16
C GLY A 271 -7.15 -22.37 2.21
N THR A 272 -5.89 -22.40 1.80
CA THR A 272 -4.73 -22.20 2.68
C THR A 272 -4.66 -20.76 3.22
N LEU A 273 -4.86 -19.76 2.37
CA LEU A 273 -4.90 -18.34 2.79
C LEU A 273 -6.04 -18.09 3.79
N ALA A 274 -7.23 -18.66 3.53
CA ALA A 274 -8.37 -18.57 4.43
C ALA A 274 -8.10 -19.26 5.78
N ALA A 275 -7.58 -20.50 5.75
CA ALA A 275 -7.31 -21.28 6.96
C ALA A 275 -6.22 -20.66 7.86
N THR A 276 -5.22 -20.00 7.27
CA THR A 276 -4.15 -19.32 8.00
C THR A 276 -4.55 -17.93 8.47
N GLY A 277 -5.66 -17.37 7.98
CA GLY A 277 -6.07 -15.99 8.24
C GLY A 277 -5.18 -14.95 7.55
N THR A 278 -4.44 -15.33 6.52
CA THR A 278 -3.58 -14.45 5.73
C THR A 278 -4.45 -13.50 4.90
N GLY A 279 -4.16 -12.19 4.96
CA GLY A 279 -4.82 -11.18 4.14
C GLY A 279 -4.27 -11.13 2.71
N VAL A 280 -5.00 -10.49 1.80
CA VAL A 280 -4.57 -10.24 0.42
C VAL A 280 -4.66 -8.75 0.11
N CYS A 281 -3.60 -8.22 -0.50
CA CYS A 281 -3.56 -6.86 -1.05
C CYS A 281 -3.66 -6.93 -2.58
N ALA A 282 -4.79 -6.50 -3.14
CA ALA A 282 -4.95 -6.36 -4.58
C ALA A 282 -4.37 -5.02 -5.05
N CYS A 283 -3.75 -5.02 -6.22
CA CYS A 283 -3.19 -3.84 -6.88
C CYS A 283 -3.72 -3.74 -8.33
N PRO A 284 -5.04 -3.55 -8.52
CA PRO A 284 -5.73 -3.74 -9.78
C PRO A 284 -5.16 -2.97 -10.98
N SER A 285 -4.68 -1.75 -10.77
CA SER A 285 -4.09 -0.97 -11.86
C SER A 285 -2.72 -1.50 -12.29
N THR A 286 -1.91 -2.00 -11.36
CA THR A 286 -0.63 -2.65 -11.65
C THR A 286 -0.85 -3.97 -12.39
N GLU A 287 -1.74 -4.81 -11.86
CA GLU A 287 -2.08 -6.12 -12.44
C GLU A 287 -2.59 -5.97 -13.88
N ALA A 288 -3.32 -4.88 -14.17
CA ALA A 288 -3.75 -4.55 -15.53
C ALA A 288 -2.60 -4.01 -16.40
N ASP A 289 -1.73 -3.13 -15.87
CA ASP A 289 -0.64 -2.49 -16.60
C ASP A 289 0.47 -3.49 -16.97
N LEU A 290 0.77 -4.44 -16.08
CA LEU A 290 1.75 -5.51 -16.30
C LEU A 290 1.18 -6.73 -17.01
N ALA A 291 -0.14 -6.75 -17.26
CA ALA A 291 -0.86 -7.88 -17.85
C ALA A 291 -0.74 -9.16 -17.01
N ASP A 292 -0.74 -9.03 -15.67
CA ASP A 292 -0.65 -10.15 -14.74
C ASP A 292 -1.91 -11.02 -14.78
N GLY A 293 -3.05 -10.41 -15.08
CA GLY A 293 -4.36 -11.06 -15.09
C GLY A 293 -5.27 -10.50 -13.99
N THR A 294 -6.34 -11.23 -13.71
CA THR A 294 -7.30 -10.88 -12.67
C THR A 294 -7.32 -11.96 -11.59
N GLY A 295 -6.95 -11.61 -10.38
CA GLY A 295 -6.98 -12.52 -9.24
C GLY A 295 -8.39 -12.95 -8.84
N PRO A 296 -8.56 -14.06 -8.10
CA PRO A 296 -9.85 -14.57 -7.66
C PRO A 296 -10.39 -13.84 -6.44
N PHE A 297 -10.34 -12.48 -6.47
CA PHE A 297 -10.57 -11.65 -5.26
C PHE A 297 -11.96 -11.81 -4.65
N ARG A 298 -13.03 -11.98 -5.47
CA ARG A 298 -14.35 -12.26 -4.92
C ARG A 298 -14.37 -13.59 -4.17
N ARG A 299 -13.73 -14.62 -4.75
CA ARG A 299 -13.66 -15.95 -4.14
C ARG A 299 -12.84 -15.95 -2.85
N LEU A 300 -11.75 -15.17 -2.80
CA LEU A 300 -10.97 -14.95 -1.57
C LEU A 300 -11.84 -14.30 -0.50
N ALA A 301 -12.57 -13.24 -0.83
CA ALA A 301 -13.48 -12.57 0.10
C ALA A 301 -14.61 -13.51 0.60
N ASP A 302 -15.19 -14.32 -0.29
CA ASP A 302 -16.22 -15.32 0.06
C ASP A 302 -15.67 -16.41 0.98
N ALA A 303 -14.37 -16.72 0.87
CA ALA A 303 -13.68 -17.64 1.78
C ALA A 303 -13.27 -16.98 3.11
N GLY A 304 -13.57 -15.69 3.32
CA GLY A 304 -13.26 -14.95 4.54
C GLY A 304 -11.84 -14.37 4.60
N VAL A 305 -11.11 -14.37 3.49
CA VAL A 305 -9.78 -13.73 3.39
C VAL A 305 -9.94 -12.21 3.43
N PRO A 306 -9.28 -11.49 4.37
CA PRO A 306 -9.31 -10.04 4.40
C PRO A 306 -8.67 -9.44 3.14
N LEU A 307 -9.40 -8.54 2.46
CA LEU A 307 -8.88 -7.84 1.28
C LEU A 307 -8.54 -6.39 1.62
N CYS A 308 -7.39 -5.92 1.13
CA CYS A 308 -7.00 -4.53 1.11
C CYS A 308 -6.46 -4.13 -0.28
N LEU A 309 -6.12 -2.86 -0.47
CA LEU A 309 -5.71 -2.29 -1.74
C LEU A 309 -4.36 -1.59 -1.64
N GLY A 310 -3.58 -1.65 -2.71
CA GLY A 310 -2.31 -0.98 -2.86
C GLY A 310 -2.16 -0.27 -4.21
N SER A 311 -1.33 0.77 -4.25
CA SER A 311 -0.96 1.49 -5.47
C SER A 311 0.18 0.83 -6.23
N ASP A 312 0.96 0.01 -5.54
CA ASP A 312 2.12 -0.75 -6.00
C ASP A 312 3.09 0.08 -6.85
N GLN A 313 3.06 -0.05 -8.18
CA GLN A 313 3.95 0.72 -9.08
C GLN A 313 3.46 2.15 -9.38
N HIS A 314 2.44 2.64 -8.70
CA HIS A 314 1.90 4.00 -8.87
C HIS A 314 1.42 4.31 -10.29
N VAL A 315 0.75 3.38 -10.96
CA VAL A 315 0.21 3.60 -12.31
C VAL A 315 -0.68 4.83 -12.34
N ARG A 316 -1.55 4.99 -11.33
CA ARG A 316 -2.53 6.08 -11.24
C ARG A 316 -2.38 6.96 -9.99
N GLY A 317 -1.88 6.43 -8.86
CA GLY A 317 -1.84 7.13 -7.57
C GLY A 317 -3.23 7.53 -7.05
N ASP A 318 -4.23 6.67 -7.23
CA ASP A 318 -5.65 6.92 -6.92
C ASP A 318 -6.29 5.66 -6.33
N LEU A 319 -6.33 5.55 -5.00
CA LEU A 319 -6.89 4.38 -4.32
C LEU A 319 -8.42 4.22 -4.52
N LEU A 320 -9.17 5.32 -4.71
CA LEU A 320 -10.58 5.22 -5.10
C LEU A 320 -10.71 4.56 -6.47
N GLY A 321 -9.77 4.89 -7.38
CA GLY A 321 -9.64 4.23 -8.68
C GLY A 321 -9.27 2.74 -8.55
N GLU A 322 -8.42 2.36 -7.59
CA GLU A 322 -8.09 0.94 -7.34
C GLU A 322 -9.32 0.15 -6.85
N ALA A 323 -10.11 0.72 -5.92
CA ALA A 323 -11.34 0.08 -5.46
C ALA A 323 -12.35 -0.13 -6.59
N ARG A 324 -12.51 0.87 -7.46
CA ARG A 324 -13.37 0.75 -8.64
C ARG A 324 -12.85 -0.31 -9.61
N ALA A 325 -11.54 -0.32 -9.89
CA ALA A 325 -10.92 -1.30 -10.77
C ALA A 325 -11.07 -2.74 -10.23
N LEU A 326 -10.94 -2.96 -8.92
CA LEU A 326 -11.21 -4.26 -8.30
C LEU A 326 -12.63 -4.75 -8.64
N GLU A 327 -13.65 -3.92 -8.44
CA GLU A 327 -15.03 -4.27 -8.78
C GLU A 327 -15.23 -4.49 -10.28
N GLU A 328 -14.69 -3.59 -11.14
CA GLU A 328 -14.81 -3.69 -12.60
C GLU A 328 -14.17 -4.96 -13.14
N HIS A 329 -12.95 -5.33 -12.67
CA HIS A 329 -12.27 -6.55 -13.08
C HIS A 329 -13.06 -7.80 -12.68
N GLN A 330 -13.63 -7.83 -11.47
CA GLN A 330 -14.45 -8.97 -11.04
C GLN A 330 -15.77 -9.08 -11.83
N ARG A 331 -16.36 -7.95 -12.26
CA ARG A 331 -17.49 -7.96 -13.20
C ARG A 331 -17.12 -8.58 -14.54
N LEU A 332 -15.97 -8.18 -15.09
CA LEU A 332 -15.52 -8.69 -16.39
C LEU A 332 -15.29 -10.20 -16.37
N VAL A 333 -14.69 -10.71 -15.31
CA VAL A 333 -14.39 -12.15 -15.16
C VAL A 333 -15.65 -12.98 -14.93
N SER A 334 -16.57 -12.47 -14.10
CA SER A 334 -17.79 -13.22 -13.72
C SER A 334 -18.95 -13.04 -14.69
N GLY A 335 -18.99 -11.94 -15.47
CA GLY A 335 -20.15 -11.55 -16.27
C GLY A 335 -21.31 -11.03 -15.40
N GLU A 336 -21.10 -10.76 -14.11
CA GLU A 336 -22.10 -10.31 -13.15
C GLU A 336 -21.75 -8.93 -12.58
N ARG A 337 -22.77 -8.13 -12.23
CA ARG A 337 -22.60 -6.82 -11.59
C ARG A 337 -22.65 -6.94 -10.07
N GLY A 338 -22.06 -5.95 -9.36
CA GLY A 338 -22.15 -5.86 -7.90
C GLY A 338 -21.41 -6.98 -7.19
N ARG A 339 -20.21 -7.31 -7.68
CA ARG A 339 -19.36 -8.34 -7.05
C ARG A 339 -18.87 -7.89 -5.68
N PHE A 340 -18.58 -6.59 -5.54
CA PHE A 340 -18.28 -5.94 -4.27
C PHE A 340 -19.27 -4.81 -4.01
N THR A 341 -19.77 -4.74 -2.79
CA THR A 341 -20.60 -3.61 -2.34
C THR A 341 -19.72 -2.39 -2.04
N PRO A 342 -20.25 -1.16 -2.08
CA PRO A 342 -19.51 0.03 -1.65
C PRO A 342 -18.92 -0.10 -0.24
N ALA A 343 -19.62 -0.73 0.69
CA ALA A 343 -19.14 -0.93 2.06
C ALA A 343 -17.93 -1.88 2.14
N GLU A 344 -17.91 -2.97 1.36
CA GLU A 344 -16.75 -3.85 1.26
C GLU A 344 -15.56 -3.10 0.68
N LEU A 345 -15.77 -2.29 -0.36
CA LEU A 345 -14.70 -1.50 -1.00
C LEU A 345 -14.16 -0.40 -0.08
N VAL A 346 -15.03 0.30 0.66
CA VAL A 346 -14.58 1.27 1.68
C VAL A 346 -13.80 0.55 2.79
N THR A 347 -14.22 -0.65 3.19
CA THR A 347 -13.46 -1.44 4.18
C THR A 347 -12.08 -1.83 3.66
N ALA A 348 -11.96 -2.23 2.38
CA ALA A 348 -10.68 -2.56 1.75
C ALA A 348 -9.76 -1.34 1.66
N LEU A 349 -10.31 -0.17 1.33
CA LEU A 349 -9.59 1.12 1.26
C LEU A 349 -9.12 1.63 2.63
N THR A 350 -9.76 1.22 3.71
CA THR A 350 -9.59 1.84 5.04
C THR A 350 -9.21 0.82 6.10
N ALA A 351 -10.16 0.26 6.85
CA ALA A 351 -9.92 -0.57 8.02
C ALA A 351 -9.09 -1.83 7.72
N ALA A 352 -9.28 -2.47 6.56
CA ALA A 352 -8.53 -3.66 6.19
C ALA A 352 -7.07 -3.29 5.85
N GLY A 353 -6.84 -2.22 5.06
CA GLY A 353 -5.50 -1.74 4.74
C GLY A 353 -4.73 -1.29 5.99
N HIS A 354 -5.34 -0.50 6.86
CA HIS A 354 -4.71 -0.11 8.12
C HIS A 354 -4.34 -1.31 9.00
N ARG A 355 -5.19 -2.33 9.07
CA ARG A 355 -4.90 -3.56 9.82
C ARG A 355 -3.73 -4.32 9.20
N ALA A 356 -3.69 -4.48 7.87
CA ALA A 356 -2.58 -5.09 7.15
C ALA A 356 -1.25 -4.39 7.43
N LEU A 357 -1.29 -3.07 7.67
CA LEU A 357 -0.16 -2.23 8.01
C LEU A 357 0.14 -2.15 9.53
N GLY A 358 -0.57 -2.91 10.36
CA GLY A 358 -0.36 -2.93 11.80
C GLY A 358 -0.96 -1.74 12.56
N TRP A 359 -1.93 -1.00 11.98
CA TRP A 359 -2.64 0.11 12.61
C TRP A 359 -4.11 -0.24 12.85
N PRO A 360 -4.43 -1.21 13.75
CA PRO A 360 -5.81 -1.63 14.00
C PRO A 360 -6.67 -0.53 14.65
N ASP A 361 -6.02 0.52 15.16
CA ASP A 361 -6.61 1.72 15.74
C ASP A 361 -6.88 2.83 14.71
N ALA A 362 -6.89 2.52 13.40
CA ALA A 362 -7.17 3.45 12.31
C ALA A 362 -8.15 2.86 11.28
N GLY A 363 -8.65 3.70 10.37
CA GLY A 363 -9.51 3.29 9.26
C GLY A 363 -11.01 3.24 9.58
N ARG A 364 -11.46 3.83 10.70
CA ARG A 364 -12.86 4.03 11.07
C ARG A 364 -13.08 5.41 11.69
N ILE A 365 -14.26 5.99 11.49
CA ILE A 365 -14.68 7.19 12.23
C ILE A 365 -15.44 6.71 13.48
N ALA A 366 -14.70 6.39 14.53
CA ALA A 366 -15.23 5.89 15.79
C ALA A 366 -14.36 6.33 16.99
N VAL A 367 -14.93 6.36 18.18
CA VAL A 367 -14.20 6.70 19.40
C VAL A 367 -13.05 5.72 19.62
N GLY A 368 -11.88 6.24 19.99
CA GLY A 368 -10.65 5.47 20.18
C GLY A 368 -9.83 5.24 18.92
N GLN A 369 -10.38 5.55 17.74
CA GLN A 369 -9.66 5.45 16.47
C GLN A 369 -8.84 6.71 16.21
N ARG A 370 -7.81 6.60 15.37
CA ARG A 370 -7.02 7.74 14.90
C ARG A 370 -7.90 8.70 14.13
N ALA A 371 -7.65 9.97 14.34
CA ALA A 371 -8.40 11.07 13.72
C ALA A 371 -7.93 11.30 12.27
N ASP A 372 -8.20 10.33 11.40
CA ASP A 372 -7.89 10.36 9.98
C ASP A 372 -9.19 10.49 9.19
N LEU A 373 -9.33 11.59 8.47
CA LEU A 373 -10.55 11.96 7.77
C LEU A 373 -10.23 12.41 6.34
N VAL A 374 -11.03 11.97 5.38
CA VAL A 374 -10.90 12.35 3.97
C VAL A 374 -12.23 12.88 3.45
N ALA A 375 -12.30 14.16 3.19
CA ALA A 375 -13.47 14.79 2.60
C ALA A 375 -13.45 14.68 1.08
N VAL A 376 -14.50 14.09 0.51
CA VAL A 376 -14.68 13.89 -0.93
C VAL A 376 -15.84 14.74 -1.42
N ARG A 377 -15.60 15.52 -2.47
CA ARG A 377 -16.61 16.44 -3.05
C ARG A 377 -17.70 15.67 -3.79
N PRO A 378 -18.99 15.93 -3.51
CA PRO A 378 -20.12 15.31 -4.19
C PRO A 378 -20.63 16.13 -5.37
N ASP A 379 -20.06 17.30 -5.64
CA ASP A 379 -20.56 18.33 -6.56
C ASP A 379 -19.62 18.60 -7.76
N SER A 380 -18.58 17.81 -7.93
CA SER A 380 -17.73 17.89 -9.11
C SER A 380 -18.46 17.37 -10.36
N VAL A 381 -17.91 17.63 -11.54
CA VAL A 381 -18.47 17.09 -12.81
C VAL A 381 -18.48 15.55 -12.85
N ARG A 382 -17.69 14.87 -11.99
CA ARG A 382 -17.64 13.41 -11.89
C ARG A 382 -18.66 12.86 -10.88
N THR A 383 -18.94 13.60 -9.82
CA THR A 383 -19.67 13.11 -8.64
C THR A 383 -21.07 13.72 -8.51
N ALA A 384 -21.37 14.82 -9.23
CA ALA A 384 -22.65 15.49 -9.13
C ALA A 384 -23.82 14.56 -9.47
N GLY A 385 -24.80 14.49 -8.56
CA GLY A 385 -26.00 13.66 -8.71
C GLY A 385 -25.82 12.18 -8.30
N CYS A 386 -24.64 11.77 -7.82
CA CYS A 386 -24.44 10.43 -7.30
C CYS A 386 -25.13 10.24 -5.95
N ALA A 387 -25.65 9.03 -5.71
CA ALA A 387 -26.09 8.64 -4.37
C ALA A 387 -24.88 8.63 -3.41
N PRO A 388 -24.99 9.13 -2.19
CA PRO A 388 -23.88 9.20 -1.25
C PRO A 388 -23.17 7.86 -1.02
N ALA A 389 -23.91 6.76 -0.99
CA ALA A 389 -23.36 5.42 -0.79
C ALA A 389 -22.49 4.94 -1.97
N GLU A 390 -22.75 5.43 -3.17
CA GLU A 390 -22.02 5.08 -4.40
C GLU A 390 -20.83 6.02 -4.68
N LEU A 391 -20.70 7.12 -3.92
CA LEU A 391 -19.69 8.13 -4.14
C LEU A 391 -18.25 7.55 -4.19
N PRO A 392 -17.85 6.60 -3.30
CA PRO A 392 -16.53 6.01 -3.34
C PRO A 392 -16.20 5.28 -4.65
N LEU A 393 -17.22 4.79 -5.38
CA LEU A 393 -17.05 4.11 -6.68
C LEU A 393 -16.99 5.07 -7.87
N VAL A 394 -17.37 6.33 -7.68
CA VAL A 394 -17.44 7.33 -8.77
C VAL A 394 -16.33 8.36 -8.64
N ALA A 395 -16.01 8.74 -7.42
CA ALA A 395 -14.97 9.71 -7.11
C ALA A 395 -13.58 9.23 -7.54
N THR A 396 -12.69 10.19 -7.72
CA THR A 396 -11.27 10.01 -8.02
C THR A 396 -10.42 10.83 -7.04
N ALA A 397 -9.11 10.66 -7.06
CA ALA A 397 -8.18 11.50 -6.31
C ALA A 397 -8.44 13.01 -6.51
N ALA A 398 -8.89 13.43 -7.70
CA ALA A 398 -9.21 14.84 -8.00
C ALA A 398 -10.46 15.36 -7.27
N ASP A 399 -11.23 14.49 -6.66
CA ASP A 399 -12.44 14.85 -5.88
C ASP A 399 -12.14 14.92 -4.37
N VAL A 400 -10.94 14.55 -3.94
CA VAL A 400 -10.48 14.73 -2.57
C VAL A 400 -10.23 16.22 -2.31
N ASP A 401 -10.88 16.77 -1.30
CA ASP A 401 -10.81 18.17 -0.93
C ASP A 401 -9.89 18.42 0.26
N THR A 402 -10.14 17.71 1.35
CA THR A 402 -9.43 17.87 2.61
C THR A 402 -9.01 16.52 3.17
N VAL A 403 -7.76 16.44 3.65
CA VAL A 403 -7.22 15.24 4.31
C VAL A 403 -6.69 15.63 5.67
N VAL A 404 -7.15 14.92 6.69
CA VAL A 404 -6.73 15.04 8.08
C VAL A 404 -6.01 13.77 8.49
N VAL A 405 -4.81 13.89 9.04
CA VAL A 405 -4.00 12.78 9.56
C VAL A 405 -3.69 13.03 11.03
N GLY A 406 -4.16 12.15 11.90
CA GLY A 406 -3.99 12.31 13.35
C GLY A 406 -4.53 13.66 13.88
N GLY A 407 -5.68 14.11 13.35
CA GLY A 407 -6.31 15.38 13.73
C GLY A 407 -5.66 16.65 13.13
N ARG A 408 -4.64 16.51 12.30
CA ARG A 408 -3.93 17.60 11.63
C ARG A 408 -4.30 17.64 10.13
N VAL A 409 -4.70 18.79 9.62
CA VAL A 409 -4.96 18.99 8.20
C VAL A 409 -3.64 18.94 7.43
N VAL A 410 -3.54 18.04 6.44
CA VAL A 410 -2.38 17.82 5.58
C VAL A 410 -2.66 18.32 4.15
N VAL A 411 -3.90 18.12 3.71
CA VAL A 411 -4.42 18.63 2.44
C VAL A 411 -5.63 19.49 2.74
N GLN A 412 -5.70 20.67 2.13
CA GLN A 412 -6.85 21.57 2.21
C GLN A 412 -7.15 22.17 0.85
N ASP A 413 -8.42 22.19 0.45
CA ASP A 413 -8.88 22.71 -0.85
C ASP A 413 -8.10 22.05 -2.03
N GLY A 414 -7.81 20.74 -1.93
CA GLY A 414 -7.04 20.00 -2.92
C GLY A 414 -5.56 20.40 -3.01
N ARG A 415 -5.00 21.09 -1.99
CA ARG A 415 -3.61 21.54 -1.94
C ARG A 415 -2.87 20.92 -0.77
N HIS A 416 -1.71 20.38 -1.04
CA HIS A 416 -0.85 19.81 -0.02
C HIS A 416 -0.04 20.89 0.70
N ALA A 417 0.26 20.68 1.99
CA ALA A 417 1.06 21.60 2.79
C ALA A 417 2.49 21.84 2.26
N LEU A 418 3.04 20.87 1.50
CA LEU A 418 4.35 21.02 0.83
C LEU A 418 4.32 21.93 -0.43
N GLY A 419 3.13 22.42 -0.83
CA GLY A 419 2.97 23.30 -1.99
C GLY A 419 2.73 22.54 -3.29
N ASP A 420 3.44 22.91 -4.38
CA ASP A 420 3.26 22.32 -5.71
C ASP A 420 3.92 20.95 -5.82
N VAL A 421 3.12 19.90 -5.55
CA VAL A 421 3.56 18.50 -5.62
C VAL A 421 3.95 18.08 -7.05
N GLY A 422 3.30 18.65 -8.08
CA GLY A 422 3.66 18.40 -9.47
C GLY A 422 5.08 18.88 -9.81
N ALA A 423 5.45 20.06 -9.32
CA ALA A 423 6.81 20.58 -9.47
C ALA A 423 7.83 19.72 -8.69
N LEU A 424 7.50 19.28 -7.47
CA LEU A 424 8.35 18.38 -6.67
C LEU A 424 8.60 17.05 -7.40
N LEU A 425 7.53 16.42 -7.92
CA LEU A 425 7.63 15.19 -8.72
C LEU A 425 8.50 15.38 -9.97
N THR A 426 8.27 16.47 -10.70
CA THR A 426 9.04 16.78 -11.93
C THR A 426 10.51 16.88 -11.64
N ALA A 427 10.89 17.61 -10.58
CA ALA A 427 12.28 17.78 -10.18
C ALA A 427 12.91 16.45 -9.72
N ALA A 428 12.24 15.70 -8.85
CA ALA A 428 12.76 14.46 -8.30
C ALA A 428 12.90 13.36 -9.38
N ILE A 429 11.89 13.20 -10.24
CA ILE A 429 11.93 12.23 -11.35
C ILE A 429 13.02 12.63 -12.36
N GLY A 430 13.16 13.92 -12.68
CA GLY A 430 14.19 14.40 -13.59
C GLY A 430 15.61 14.11 -13.12
N ALA A 431 15.83 13.96 -11.83
CA ALA A 431 17.15 13.62 -11.26
C ALA A 431 17.53 12.13 -11.38
N VAL A 432 16.54 11.22 -11.54
CA VAL A 432 16.75 9.76 -11.48
C VAL A 432 16.28 8.99 -12.71
N ALA A 433 15.63 9.66 -13.66
CA ALA A 433 15.04 9.03 -14.86
C ALA A 433 15.96 9.07 -16.10
#